data_8d0486410c723487119defa44b89483f
#
_entry.id   8d0486410c723487119defa44b89483f
#
_cell.length_a   1.000
_cell.length_b   1.000
_cell.length_c   1.000
_cell.angle_alpha   90.00
_cell.angle_beta   90.00
_cell.angle_gamma   90.00
#
_symmetry.space_group_name_H-M   'P 1'
#
loop_
_entity.id
_entity.type
_entity.pdbx_description
1 polymer ?
#
loop_
_entity_poly.entity_id
_entity_poly.type
_entity_poly.pdbx_seq_one_letter_code
_entity_poly.pdbx_strand_id
1 'polypeptide(L)'
;MITFGKLETQAGADKQKEISAEAEKVKCLIIGSGPAGYTAAIYAARANLSPVLYEGIQPGGQLTTTTEVENFPGYPDGVQGPQMMEDFKKQAMRFGTDVRFGIVTSVDFSKRPFKVIVDDEKTIEAQAVIIATGATAKYLGLESEDKFKGSGVSACATCDGFFYKGQDVAVVGGGDTACEEALYLSGICRKVYMIVRKDYLRASKAMQQRVFNTSNIEVLLGHVTKEIVGSNVVEGVILENSKGELVRKDIAGFFVAIGHTPNSEIFKPWIETDEQGYIITKPGSTHTNVPGVFACGDVQDKHYRQAITAAGSGCMAAIDAERFLSEHGLA
;
A
#
# COMPACT_ATOMS: atom_id res chain seq x y z
N MET A 1 32.33 -60.42 12.75
CA MET A 1 32.25 -59.49 13.89
C MET A 1 32.57 -58.10 13.33
N ILE A 2 31.57 -57.37 12.94
CA ILE A 2 31.72 -56.04 12.31
C ILE A 2 31.28 -54.99 13.32
N THR A 3 32.23 -54.16 13.73
CA THR A 3 32.02 -53.11 14.74
C THR A 3 31.45 -51.87 14.06
N PHE A 4 30.26 -51.41 14.51
CA PHE A 4 29.66 -50.15 14.08
C PHE A 4 30.32 -48.96 14.81
N GLY A 5 30.91 -48.05 14.04
CA GLY A 5 31.41 -46.79 14.53
C GLY A 5 30.27 -45.80 14.78
N LYS A 6 30.33 -45.12 15.92
CA LYS A 6 29.41 -44.01 16.29
C LYS A 6 29.60 -42.83 15.35
N LEU A 7 28.52 -42.36 14.74
CA LEU A 7 28.43 -41.04 14.11
C LEU A 7 28.22 -39.98 15.19
N GLU A 8 29.21 -39.14 15.40
CA GLU A 8 29.05 -37.90 16.17
C GLU A 8 28.33 -36.89 15.31
N THR A 9 27.15 -36.46 15.76
CA THR A 9 26.40 -35.34 15.21
C THR A 9 27.10 -34.05 15.65
N GLN A 10 27.81 -33.40 14.75
CA GLN A 10 28.22 -32.00 14.93
C GLN A 10 26.99 -31.12 14.84
N ALA A 11 26.62 -30.51 15.98
CA ALA A 11 25.68 -29.41 16.06
C ALA A 11 26.23 -28.22 15.25
N GLY A 12 25.48 -27.81 14.22
CA GLY A 12 25.78 -26.63 13.44
C GLY A 12 25.69 -25.39 14.31
N ALA A 13 26.82 -24.76 14.55
CA ALA A 13 26.86 -23.41 15.10
C ALA A 13 26.32 -22.45 14.04
N ASP A 14 25.20 -21.82 14.33
CA ASP A 14 24.70 -20.65 13.59
C ASP A 14 25.80 -19.59 13.57
N LYS A 15 26.43 -19.42 12.41
CA LYS A 15 27.30 -18.29 12.14
C LYS A 15 26.40 -17.07 11.96
N GLN A 16 26.21 -16.30 13.03
CA GLN A 16 25.83 -14.90 12.89
C GLN A 16 26.92 -14.24 12.01
N LYS A 17 26.55 -13.89 10.81
CA LYS A 17 27.40 -13.11 9.90
C LYS A 17 27.64 -11.77 10.58
N GLU A 18 28.84 -11.51 11.08
CA GLU A 18 29.22 -10.18 11.57
C GLU A 18 29.08 -9.18 10.41
N ILE A 19 28.10 -8.29 10.52
CA ILE A 19 27.92 -7.14 9.64
C ILE A 19 29.00 -6.12 10.01
N SER A 20 30.20 -6.25 9.49
CA SER A 20 31.35 -5.37 9.75
C SER A 20 31.68 -4.51 8.54
N ALA A 21 30.72 -3.73 8.05
CA ALA A 21 31.01 -2.52 7.28
C ALA A 21 30.70 -1.32 8.17
N GLU A 22 31.55 -0.28 8.14
CA GLU A 22 31.27 0.97 8.84
C GLU A 22 29.88 1.50 8.43
N ALA A 23 29.03 1.81 9.42
CA ALA A 23 27.65 2.23 9.15
C ALA A 23 27.64 3.55 8.37
N GLU A 24 26.88 3.60 7.29
CA GLU A 24 26.71 4.83 6.52
C GLU A 24 25.84 5.83 7.28
N LYS A 25 26.33 7.07 7.47
CA LYS A 25 25.61 8.12 8.17
C LYS A 25 24.82 9.00 7.21
N VAL A 26 23.52 9.15 7.45
CA VAL A 26 22.62 9.98 6.64
C VAL A 26 21.83 10.95 7.54
N LYS A 27 21.53 12.15 7.03
CA LYS A 27 20.68 13.09 7.75
C LYS A 27 19.22 12.64 7.74
N CYS A 28 18.68 12.33 6.57
CA CYS A 28 17.28 11.96 6.36
C CYS A 28 17.22 10.69 5.50
N LEU A 29 16.63 9.65 6.05
CA LEU A 29 16.36 8.39 5.34
C LEU A 29 14.88 8.29 5.01
N ILE A 30 14.55 7.95 3.76
CA ILE A 30 13.18 7.72 3.30
C ILE A 30 13.04 6.25 2.91
N ILE A 31 12.03 5.58 3.47
CA ILE A 31 11.78 4.16 3.24
C ILE A 31 10.50 4.02 2.42
N GLY A 32 10.64 3.64 1.15
CA GLY A 32 9.55 3.49 0.18
C GLY A 32 9.51 4.58 -0.87
N SER A 33 9.07 4.23 -2.08
CA SER A 33 9.17 5.03 -3.31
C SER A 33 7.82 5.30 -3.99
N GLY A 34 6.70 5.10 -3.29
CA GLY A 34 5.40 5.55 -3.79
C GLY A 34 5.30 7.09 -3.89
N PRO A 35 4.12 7.63 -4.25
CA PRO A 35 3.92 9.08 -4.34
C PRO A 35 4.31 9.84 -3.07
N ALA A 36 4.09 9.24 -1.88
CA ALA A 36 4.52 9.82 -0.61
C ALA A 36 6.04 9.91 -0.50
N GLY A 37 6.76 8.80 -0.79
CA GLY A 37 8.20 8.73 -0.67
C GLY A 37 8.94 9.67 -1.61
N TYR A 38 8.62 9.65 -2.90
CA TYR A 38 9.26 10.58 -3.85
C TYR A 38 8.91 12.04 -3.58
N THR A 39 7.66 12.33 -3.13
CA THR A 39 7.32 13.70 -2.75
C THR A 39 8.11 14.13 -1.50
N ALA A 40 8.21 13.29 -0.49
CA ALA A 40 9.06 13.56 0.67
C ALA A 40 10.52 13.81 0.25
N ALA A 41 11.04 13.00 -0.68
CA ALA A 41 12.39 13.14 -1.21
C ALA A 41 12.62 14.49 -1.92
N ILE A 42 11.67 14.93 -2.76
CA ILE A 42 11.73 16.22 -3.43
C ILE A 42 11.83 17.37 -2.41
N TYR A 43 10.95 17.37 -1.41
CA TYR A 43 10.92 18.43 -0.41
C TYR A 43 12.13 18.40 0.53
N ALA A 44 12.55 17.23 0.99
CA ALA A 44 13.74 17.05 1.83
C ALA A 44 15.03 17.49 1.09
N ALA A 45 15.17 17.13 -0.20
CA ALA A 45 16.31 17.55 -1.01
C ALA A 45 16.35 19.07 -1.22
N ARG A 46 15.19 19.68 -1.48
CA ARG A 46 15.06 21.15 -1.61
C ARG A 46 15.34 21.88 -0.31
N ALA A 47 15.14 21.25 0.84
CA ALA A 47 15.53 21.74 2.16
C ALA A 47 16.99 21.43 2.53
N ASN A 48 17.82 20.97 1.58
CA ASN A 48 19.24 20.62 1.76
C ASN A 48 19.51 19.51 2.81
N LEU A 49 18.56 18.60 2.99
CA LEU A 49 18.74 17.48 3.91
C LEU A 49 19.54 16.32 3.31
N SER A 50 19.90 16.38 2.03
CA SER A 50 20.62 15.32 1.31
C SER A 50 20.00 13.94 1.54
N PRO A 51 18.69 13.76 1.22
CA PRO A 51 18.00 12.54 1.58
C PRO A 51 18.51 11.34 0.78
N VAL A 52 18.55 10.18 1.46
CA VAL A 52 18.70 8.86 0.85
C VAL A 52 17.32 8.20 0.85
N LEU A 53 16.90 7.66 -0.29
CA LEU A 53 15.64 6.94 -0.44
C LEU A 53 15.89 5.50 -0.88
N TYR A 54 15.34 4.53 -0.15
CA TYR A 54 15.30 3.14 -0.56
C TYR A 54 13.94 2.77 -1.14
N GLU A 55 13.94 2.26 -2.39
CA GLU A 55 12.72 2.05 -3.18
C GLU A 55 11.91 0.82 -2.74
N GLY A 56 12.54 -0.16 -2.11
CA GLY A 56 11.90 -1.43 -1.78
C GLY A 56 11.80 -2.37 -2.97
N ILE A 57 10.96 -3.41 -2.84
CA ILE A 57 10.80 -4.47 -3.87
C ILE A 57 10.03 -4.00 -5.11
N GLN A 58 9.25 -2.92 -5.00
CA GLN A 58 8.44 -2.38 -6.08
C GLN A 58 8.73 -0.88 -6.23
N PRO A 59 9.78 -0.50 -6.99
CA PRO A 59 10.10 0.89 -7.27
C PRO A 59 8.91 1.64 -7.87
N GLY A 60 8.53 2.78 -7.26
CA GLY A 60 7.34 3.54 -7.64
C GLY A 60 6.04 3.12 -6.95
N GLY A 61 6.04 1.99 -6.26
CA GLY A 61 4.88 1.51 -5.48
C GLY A 61 3.71 1.07 -6.34
N GLN A 62 2.49 1.09 -5.78
CA GLN A 62 1.30 0.52 -6.41
C GLN A 62 0.93 1.16 -7.76
N LEU A 63 1.24 2.43 -7.99
CA LEU A 63 0.94 3.08 -9.27
C LEU A 63 1.68 2.45 -10.46
N THR A 64 2.76 1.72 -10.23
CA THR A 64 3.47 1.01 -11.32
C THR A 64 2.72 -0.23 -11.84
N THR A 65 1.68 -0.67 -11.14
CA THR A 65 0.80 -1.77 -11.55
C THR A 65 -0.54 -1.30 -12.09
N THR A 66 -0.79 0.01 -12.09
CA THR A 66 -1.99 0.60 -12.67
C THR A 66 -1.71 1.06 -14.11
N THR A 67 -2.74 1.12 -14.94
CA THR A 67 -2.62 1.58 -16.33
C THR A 67 -2.65 3.10 -16.38
N GLU A 68 -3.82 3.70 -16.38
CA GLU A 68 -4.01 5.13 -16.54
C GLU A 68 -4.41 5.78 -15.22
N VAL A 69 -3.79 6.93 -14.92
CA VAL A 69 -4.08 7.78 -13.76
C VAL A 69 -4.67 9.09 -14.29
N GLU A 70 -5.99 9.28 -14.10
CA GLU A 70 -6.72 10.46 -14.56
C GLU A 70 -7.02 11.46 -13.45
N ASN A 71 -6.84 11.04 -12.19
CA ASN A 71 -7.26 11.81 -11.01
C ASN A 71 -6.11 12.50 -10.25
N PHE A 72 -4.90 12.54 -10.83
CA PHE A 72 -3.78 13.30 -10.26
C PHE A 72 -3.66 14.66 -10.96
N PRO A 73 -3.81 15.79 -10.24
CA PRO A 73 -3.71 17.13 -10.83
C PRO A 73 -2.37 17.37 -11.52
N GLY A 74 -2.42 17.97 -12.69
CA GLY A 74 -1.24 18.26 -13.52
C GLY A 74 -1.13 17.42 -14.78
N TYR A 75 -1.97 16.40 -14.92
CA TYR A 75 -2.07 15.54 -16.12
C TYR A 75 -3.48 15.61 -16.73
N PRO A 76 -3.79 16.66 -17.52
CA PRO A 76 -5.14 16.90 -18.03
C PRO A 76 -5.64 15.79 -18.97
N ASP A 77 -4.73 15.09 -19.63
CA ASP A 77 -5.04 14.00 -20.56
C ASP A 77 -4.77 12.61 -19.94
N GLY A 78 -4.66 12.53 -18.60
CA GLY A 78 -4.22 11.33 -17.91
C GLY A 78 -2.72 11.04 -18.08
N VAL A 79 -2.22 10.04 -17.37
CA VAL A 79 -0.83 9.58 -17.48
C VAL A 79 -0.75 8.10 -17.09
N GLN A 80 0.13 7.35 -17.74
CA GLN A 80 0.40 5.97 -17.32
C GLN A 80 1.07 5.96 -15.93
N GLY A 81 0.56 5.13 -15.02
CA GLY A 81 1.08 5.05 -13.65
C GLY A 81 2.60 4.88 -13.56
N PRO A 82 3.22 3.94 -14.31
CA PRO A 82 4.68 3.80 -14.35
C PRO A 82 5.40 5.07 -14.82
N GLN A 83 4.88 5.77 -15.84
CA GLN A 83 5.46 7.01 -16.34
C GLN A 83 5.42 8.12 -15.28
N MET A 84 4.29 8.27 -14.61
CA MET A 84 4.13 9.25 -13.53
C MET A 84 5.15 9.01 -12.40
N MET A 85 5.36 7.75 -12.02
CA MET A 85 6.31 7.43 -10.95
C MET A 85 7.77 7.63 -11.38
N GLU A 86 8.07 7.40 -12.66
CA GLU A 86 9.39 7.71 -13.24
C GLU A 86 9.64 9.23 -13.26
N ASP A 87 8.62 10.03 -13.54
CA ASP A 87 8.71 11.49 -13.51
C ASP A 87 8.96 12.00 -12.07
N PHE A 88 8.28 11.43 -11.07
CA PHE A 88 8.52 11.74 -9.66
C PHE A 88 9.95 11.38 -9.23
N LYS A 89 10.43 10.20 -9.62
CA LYS A 89 11.81 9.75 -9.38
C LYS A 89 12.83 10.72 -9.97
N LYS A 90 12.69 11.05 -11.25
CA LYS A 90 13.56 12.01 -11.94
C LYS A 90 13.55 13.37 -11.26
N GLN A 91 12.38 13.84 -10.82
CA GLN A 91 12.25 15.09 -10.10
C GLN A 91 12.99 15.06 -8.76
N ALA A 92 12.87 13.98 -7.98
CA ALA A 92 13.58 13.81 -6.71
C ALA A 92 15.11 13.80 -6.94
N MET A 93 15.59 13.01 -7.90
CA MET A 93 17.01 12.93 -8.26
C MET A 93 17.57 14.25 -8.77
N ARG A 94 16.81 15.03 -9.55
CA ARG A 94 17.20 16.37 -10.01
C ARG A 94 17.53 17.33 -8.87
N PHE A 95 16.87 17.18 -7.71
CA PHE A 95 17.14 18.00 -6.53
C PHE A 95 18.23 17.41 -5.62
N GLY A 96 18.82 16.26 -5.99
CA GLY A 96 19.94 15.66 -5.26
C GLY A 96 19.53 14.56 -4.27
N THR A 97 18.32 13.99 -4.37
CA THR A 97 17.99 12.75 -3.64
C THR A 97 18.84 11.60 -4.18
N ASP A 98 19.48 10.87 -3.27
CA ASP A 98 20.15 9.61 -3.60
C ASP A 98 19.12 8.48 -3.54
N VAL A 99 18.60 8.09 -4.71
CA VAL A 99 17.58 7.05 -4.86
C VAL A 99 18.28 5.71 -5.10
N ARG A 100 17.98 4.74 -4.24
CA ARG A 100 18.64 3.43 -4.23
C ARG A 100 17.63 2.30 -4.28
N PHE A 101 17.93 1.27 -5.04
CA PHE A 101 17.26 -0.01 -4.91
C PHE A 101 17.74 -0.72 -3.64
N GLY A 102 16.85 -1.41 -2.95
CA GLY A 102 17.12 -2.18 -1.74
C GLY A 102 15.91 -2.25 -0.83
N ILE A 103 15.88 -3.27 0.02
CA ILE A 103 14.77 -3.54 0.94
C ILE A 103 15.25 -3.27 2.36
N VAL A 104 14.56 -2.38 3.08
CA VAL A 104 14.75 -2.25 4.53
C VAL A 104 14.15 -3.47 5.21
N THR A 105 15.00 -4.27 5.85
CA THR A 105 14.61 -5.54 6.48
C THR A 105 14.42 -5.44 8.00
N SER A 106 15.10 -4.51 8.66
CA SER A 106 14.92 -4.25 10.08
C SER A 106 15.33 -2.83 10.48
N VAL A 107 14.82 -2.38 11.64
CA VAL A 107 15.11 -1.07 12.20
C VAL A 107 15.34 -1.17 13.71
N ASP A 108 16.15 -0.25 14.24
CA ASP A 108 16.28 0.01 15.67
C ASP A 108 16.09 1.51 15.92
N PHE A 109 14.96 1.86 16.50
CA PHE A 109 14.59 3.23 16.83
C PHE A 109 14.74 3.56 18.32
N SER A 110 15.47 2.72 19.08
CA SER A 110 15.69 2.91 20.54
C SER A 110 16.48 4.18 20.84
N LYS A 111 17.39 4.57 19.97
CA LYS A 111 18.25 5.76 20.12
C LYS A 111 18.65 6.33 18.77
N ARG A 112 18.93 7.64 18.76
CA ARG A 112 19.44 8.35 17.57
C ARG A 112 20.98 8.46 17.63
N PRO A 113 21.71 8.32 16.48
CA PRO A 113 21.17 8.03 15.15
C PRO A 113 20.48 6.66 15.09
N PHE A 114 19.35 6.60 14.34
CA PHE A 114 18.55 5.40 14.17
C PHE A 114 19.28 4.39 13.28
N LYS A 115 19.24 3.11 13.66
CA LYS A 115 19.88 2.06 12.90
C LYS A 115 18.87 1.39 11.96
N VAL A 116 19.20 1.30 10.69
CA VAL A 116 18.36 0.69 9.66
C VAL A 116 19.20 -0.30 8.86
N ILE A 117 18.70 -1.52 8.71
CA ILE A 117 19.37 -2.59 7.95
C ILE A 117 18.69 -2.72 6.59
N VAL A 118 19.49 -2.73 5.54
CA VAL A 118 19.06 -2.90 4.16
C VAL A 118 19.64 -4.20 3.61
N ASP A 119 18.78 -5.02 2.99
CA ASP A 119 19.10 -6.31 2.35
C ASP A 119 19.86 -7.28 3.28
N ASP A 120 19.62 -7.19 4.62
CA ASP A 120 20.31 -7.95 5.68
C ASP A 120 21.85 -7.77 5.71
N GLU A 121 22.37 -6.77 4.99
CA GLU A 121 23.82 -6.61 4.81
C GLU A 121 24.31 -5.20 5.17
N LYS A 122 23.59 -4.17 4.76
CA LYS A 122 24.04 -2.78 4.89
C LYS A 122 23.42 -2.08 6.08
N THR A 123 24.23 -1.46 6.93
CA THR A 123 23.77 -0.65 8.06
C THR A 123 23.79 0.84 7.69
N ILE A 124 22.64 1.51 7.90
CA ILE A 124 22.47 2.96 7.79
C ILE A 124 22.22 3.53 9.19
N GLU A 125 22.90 4.60 9.54
CA GLU A 125 22.65 5.42 10.73
C GLU A 125 21.99 6.75 10.31
N ALA A 126 20.70 6.90 10.59
CA ALA A 126 19.90 8.05 10.17
C ALA A 126 19.57 8.99 11.34
N GLN A 127 19.63 10.30 11.13
CA GLN A 127 19.22 11.29 12.12
C GLN A 127 17.71 11.49 12.13
N ALA A 128 17.06 11.37 10.98
CA ALA A 128 15.60 11.33 10.83
C ALA A 128 15.21 10.23 9.84
N VAL A 129 14.03 9.63 10.05
CA VAL A 129 13.47 8.58 9.17
C VAL A 129 12.04 8.94 8.77
N ILE A 130 11.74 8.84 7.48
CA ILE A 130 10.39 8.98 6.91
C ILE A 130 9.94 7.60 6.41
N ILE A 131 8.89 7.06 7.01
CA ILE A 131 8.27 5.80 6.63
C ILE A 131 7.19 6.09 5.58
N ALA A 132 7.39 5.62 4.34
CA ALA A 132 6.51 5.82 3.20
C ALA A 132 6.23 4.50 2.46
N THR A 133 6.16 3.40 3.20
CA THR A 133 6.10 2.03 2.68
C THR A 133 4.72 1.63 2.12
N GLY A 134 3.71 2.48 2.29
CA GLY A 134 2.37 2.26 1.75
C GLY A 134 1.61 1.11 2.40
N ALA A 135 0.59 0.62 1.68
CA ALA A 135 -0.23 -0.53 2.08
C ALA A 135 -0.50 -1.41 0.86
N THR A 136 -0.60 -2.71 1.06
CA THR A 136 -0.86 -3.68 0.00
C THR A 136 -2.33 -4.08 0.00
N ALA A 137 -3.00 -3.99 -1.14
CA ALA A 137 -4.37 -4.44 -1.31
C ALA A 137 -4.47 -5.95 -1.12
N LYS A 138 -5.52 -6.39 -0.42
CA LYS A 138 -5.85 -7.81 -0.30
C LYS A 138 -6.64 -8.26 -1.51
N TYR A 139 -6.31 -9.45 -1.98
CA TYR A 139 -6.97 -10.11 -3.09
C TYR A 139 -7.58 -11.44 -2.64
N LEU A 140 -8.44 -12.03 -3.46
CA LEU A 140 -9.07 -13.32 -3.17
C LEU A 140 -8.10 -14.49 -3.34
N GLY A 141 -7.03 -14.30 -4.11
CA GLY A 141 -6.04 -15.32 -4.44
C GLY A 141 -6.51 -16.28 -5.53
N LEU A 142 -7.37 -15.84 -6.42
CA LEU A 142 -7.82 -16.60 -7.57
C LEU A 142 -6.87 -16.38 -8.76
N GLU A 143 -6.52 -17.43 -9.48
CA GLU A 143 -5.71 -17.34 -10.71
C GLU A 143 -6.36 -16.41 -11.74
N SER A 144 -7.70 -16.47 -11.86
CA SER A 144 -8.48 -15.61 -12.74
C SER A 144 -8.43 -14.13 -12.30
N GLU A 145 -8.31 -13.85 -11.00
CA GLU A 145 -8.13 -12.51 -10.47
C GLU A 145 -6.80 -11.91 -10.95
N ASP A 146 -5.72 -12.67 -10.84
CA ASP A 146 -4.38 -12.24 -11.27
C ASP A 146 -4.32 -11.99 -12.79
N LYS A 147 -5.01 -12.82 -13.58
CA LYS A 147 -5.10 -12.67 -15.04
C LYS A 147 -5.70 -11.34 -15.48
N PHE A 148 -6.69 -10.82 -14.73
CA PHE A 148 -7.44 -9.63 -15.12
C PHE A 148 -7.07 -8.37 -14.31
N LYS A 149 -6.02 -8.39 -13.49
CA LYS A 149 -5.50 -7.19 -12.82
C LYS A 149 -5.12 -6.13 -13.86
N GLY A 150 -5.68 -4.92 -13.73
CA GLY A 150 -5.53 -3.84 -14.72
C GLY A 150 -6.32 -4.01 -16.02
N SER A 151 -7.06 -5.14 -16.16
CA SER A 151 -7.91 -5.43 -17.33
C SER A 151 -9.34 -5.74 -16.92
N GLY A 152 -9.82 -5.10 -15.86
CA GLY A 152 -11.18 -5.25 -15.32
C GLY A 152 -11.22 -5.63 -13.84
N VAL A 153 -10.12 -6.08 -13.24
CA VAL A 153 -9.99 -6.29 -11.79
C VAL A 153 -9.23 -5.13 -11.17
N SER A 154 -9.85 -4.49 -10.18
CA SER A 154 -9.29 -3.35 -9.43
C SER A 154 -9.51 -3.53 -7.92
N ALA A 155 -8.69 -2.86 -7.10
CA ALA A 155 -8.85 -2.75 -5.66
C ALA A 155 -9.16 -1.30 -5.22
N CYS A 156 -9.57 -0.42 -6.16
CA CYS A 156 -9.85 0.98 -5.89
C CYS A 156 -10.98 1.50 -6.78
N ALA A 157 -12.19 1.59 -6.24
CA ALA A 157 -13.34 2.09 -7.00
C ALA A 157 -13.20 3.58 -7.38
N THR A 158 -12.59 4.40 -6.54
CA THR A 158 -12.37 5.83 -6.81
C THR A 158 -11.28 6.08 -7.87
N CYS A 159 -10.40 5.09 -8.09
CA CYS A 159 -9.38 5.16 -9.14
C CYS A 159 -9.96 4.78 -10.50
N ASP A 160 -10.58 3.62 -10.57
CA ASP A 160 -10.90 2.95 -11.84
C ASP A 160 -12.42 2.93 -12.14
N GLY A 161 -13.27 3.31 -11.20
CA GLY A 161 -14.72 3.21 -11.37
C GLY A 161 -15.26 4.01 -12.55
N PHE A 162 -14.62 5.12 -12.91
CA PHE A 162 -15.05 5.96 -14.03
C PHE A 162 -14.98 5.25 -15.40
N PHE A 163 -14.03 4.32 -15.59
CA PHE A 163 -13.90 3.53 -16.82
C PHE A 163 -15.12 2.62 -17.07
N TYR A 164 -15.91 2.34 -16.04
CA TYR A 164 -17.11 1.48 -16.10
C TYR A 164 -18.42 2.25 -16.07
N LYS A 165 -18.38 3.55 -16.42
CA LYS A 165 -19.59 4.40 -16.45
C LYS A 165 -20.69 3.78 -17.32
N GLY A 166 -21.88 3.62 -16.73
CA GLY A 166 -23.05 3.07 -17.40
C GLY A 166 -23.01 1.54 -17.62
N GLN A 167 -21.98 0.84 -17.12
CA GLN A 167 -21.84 -0.61 -17.21
C GLN A 167 -22.21 -1.29 -15.89
N ASP A 168 -22.32 -2.61 -15.90
CA ASP A 168 -22.54 -3.41 -14.70
C ASP A 168 -21.19 -3.81 -14.11
N VAL A 169 -21.05 -3.71 -12.79
CA VAL A 169 -19.83 -4.04 -12.06
C VAL A 169 -20.13 -4.89 -10.84
N ALA A 170 -19.12 -5.55 -10.31
CA ALA A 170 -19.20 -6.25 -9.03
C ALA A 170 -18.21 -5.66 -8.01
N VAL A 171 -18.61 -5.64 -6.74
CA VAL A 171 -17.77 -5.30 -5.57
C VAL A 171 -17.76 -6.48 -4.63
N VAL A 172 -16.59 -7.04 -4.33
CA VAL A 172 -16.49 -8.12 -3.35
C VAL A 172 -16.04 -7.58 -1.99
N GLY A 173 -16.83 -7.82 -0.97
CA GLY A 173 -16.58 -7.36 0.39
C GLY A 173 -17.88 -7.13 1.16
N GLY A 174 -17.79 -6.98 2.49
CA GLY A 174 -18.96 -6.80 3.35
C GLY A 174 -18.72 -5.86 4.53
N GLY A 175 -17.62 -5.12 4.55
CA GLY A 175 -17.30 -4.06 5.52
C GLY A 175 -17.68 -2.67 5.03
N ASP A 176 -17.40 -1.64 5.84
CA ASP A 176 -17.72 -0.24 5.50
C ASP A 176 -17.07 0.17 4.17
N THR A 177 -15.81 -0.13 3.94
CA THR A 177 -15.11 0.16 2.68
C THR A 177 -15.84 -0.42 1.46
N ALA A 178 -16.28 -1.69 1.53
CA ALA A 178 -17.01 -2.30 0.42
C ALA A 178 -18.38 -1.63 0.18
N CYS A 179 -19.05 -1.18 1.23
CA CYS A 179 -20.28 -0.42 1.13
C CYS A 179 -20.04 0.98 0.53
N GLU A 180 -18.96 1.66 0.93
CA GLU A 180 -18.55 2.96 0.38
C GLU A 180 -18.24 2.85 -1.10
N GLU A 181 -17.46 1.86 -1.50
CA GLU A 181 -17.12 1.61 -2.91
C GLU A 181 -18.36 1.25 -3.73
N ALA A 182 -19.24 0.39 -3.22
CA ALA A 182 -20.49 0.06 -3.90
C ALA A 182 -21.40 1.28 -4.08
N LEU A 183 -21.50 2.15 -3.07
CA LEU A 183 -22.25 3.40 -3.15
C LEU A 183 -21.62 4.39 -4.14
N TYR A 184 -20.30 4.52 -4.15
CA TYR A 184 -19.59 5.34 -5.13
C TYR A 184 -19.88 4.86 -6.55
N LEU A 185 -19.68 3.57 -6.82
CA LEU A 185 -19.93 2.96 -8.12
C LEU A 185 -21.40 3.05 -8.55
N SER A 186 -22.35 2.98 -7.62
CA SER A 186 -23.75 3.13 -7.92
C SER A 186 -24.12 4.49 -8.53
N GLY A 187 -23.33 5.52 -8.21
CA GLY A 187 -23.51 6.87 -8.78
C GLY A 187 -23.07 6.99 -10.25
N ILE A 188 -22.29 6.06 -10.76
CA ILE A 188 -21.67 6.13 -12.11
C ILE A 188 -21.95 4.90 -12.98
N CYS A 189 -22.13 3.73 -12.38
CA CYS A 189 -22.42 2.48 -13.08
C CYS A 189 -23.93 2.22 -13.20
N ARG A 190 -24.30 1.40 -14.18
CA ARG A 190 -25.69 1.01 -14.41
C ARG A 190 -26.21 0.14 -13.26
N LYS A 191 -25.42 -0.84 -12.84
CA LYS A 191 -25.72 -1.77 -11.75
C LYS A 191 -24.48 -2.19 -11.00
N VAL A 192 -24.58 -2.37 -9.69
CA VAL A 192 -23.53 -2.86 -8.80
C VAL A 192 -23.98 -4.14 -8.13
N TYR A 193 -23.26 -5.24 -8.32
CA TYR A 193 -23.44 -6.49 -7.61
C TYR A 193 -22.47 -6.52 -6.42
N MET A 194 -22.99 -6.45 -5.19
CA MET A 194 -22.18 -6.52 -3.99
C MET A 194 -22.11 -7.97 -3.50
N ILE A 195 -20.95 -8.61 -3.66
CA ILE A 195 -20.73 -10.04 -3.36
C ILE A 195 -20.23 -10.17 -1.92
N VAL A 196 -21.00 -10.86 -1.08
CA VAL A 196 -20.74 -10.98 0.36
C VAL A 196 -20.71 -12.44 0.76
N ARG A 197 -19.56 -12.93 1.22
CA ARG A 197 -19.37 -14.33 1.62
C ARG A 197 -20.28 -14.76 2.77
N LYS A 198 -20.55 -13.86 3.73
CA LYS A 198 -21.45 -14.12 4.86
C LYS A 198 -22.89 -13.83 4.49
N ASP A 199 -23.82 -14.30 5.29
CA ASP A 199 -25.26 -14.00 5.21
C ASP A 199 -25.63 -12.62 5.78
N TYR A 200 -24.63 -11.81 6.16
CA TYR A 200 -24.77 -10.45 6.66
C TYR A 200 -23.61 -9.55 6.28
N LEU A 201 -23.85 -8.24 6.28
CA LEU A 201 -22.84 -7.20 6.16
C LEU A 201 -22.22 -6.91 7.53
N ARG A 202 -20.88 -6.76 7.59
CA ARG A 202 -20.15 -6.34 8.80
C ARG A 202 -20.08 -4.83 8.95
N ALA A 203 -20.47 -4.09 7.90
CA ALA A 203 -20.49 -2.64 7.88
C ALA A 203 -21.39 -2.05 8.99
N SER A 204 -21.20 -0.79 9.32
CA SER A 204 -22.05 -0.03 10.22
C SER A 204 -23.51 -0.04 9.76
N LYS A 205 -24.46 0.03 10.71
CA LYS A 205 -25.90 0.00 10.38
C LYS A 205 -26.31 1.11 9.41
N ALA A 206 -25.69 2.30 9.55
CA ALA A 206 -25.94 3.42 8.65
C ALA A 206 -25.51 3.09 7.21
N MET A 207 -24.33 2.48 7.02
CA MET A 207 -23.86 2.08 5.70
C MET A 207 -24.70 0.94 5.11
N GLN A 208 -25.09 -0.05 5.92
CA GLN A 208 -26.00 -1.11 5.49
C GLN A 208 -27.32 -0.53 4.94
N GLN A 209 -27.92 0.40 5.69
CA GLN A 209 -29.19 1.04 5.27
C GLN A 209 -29.03 1.81 3.95
N ARG A 210 -27.93 2.54 3.77
CA ARG A 210 -27.67 3.27 2.53
C ARG A 210 -27.56 2.30 1.34
N VAL A 211 -26.78 1.22 1.48
CA VAL A 211 -26.61 0.19 0.43
C VAL A 211 -27.96 -0.44 0.06
N PHE A 212 -28.74 -0.91 1.07
CA PHE A 212 -30.03 -1.55 0.80
C PHE A 212 -31.09 -0.60 0.23
N ASN A 213 -30.98 0.70 0.48
CA ASN A 213 -31.89 1.71 -0.07
C ASN A 213 -31.48 2.20 -1.47
N THR A 214 -30.33 1.77 -1.99
CA THR A 214 -29.83 2.18 -3.31
C THR A 214 -30.31 1.20 -4.37
N SER A 215 -31.21 1.66 -5.26
CA SER A 215 -32.00 0.79 -6.16
C SER A 215 -31.18 -0.01 -7.17
N ASN A 216 -30.01 0.49 -7.58
CA ASN A 216 -29.11 -0.18 -8.52
C ASN A 216 -27.99 -0.99 -7.86
N ILE A 217 -28.01 -1.17 -6.52
CA ILE A 217 -27.14 -2.11 -5.81
C ILE A 217 -27.92 -3.39 -5.51
N GLU A 218 -27.40 -4.53 -5.97
CA GLU A 218 -27.91 -5.86 -5.62
C GLU A 218 -26.93 -6.55 -4.67
N VAL A 219 -27.34 -6.75 -3.42
CA VAL A 219 -26.51 -7.41 -2.40
C VAL A 219 -26.70 -8.92 -2.46
N LEU A 220 -25.65 -9.64 -2.82
CA LEU A 220 -25.61 -11.09 -2.94
C LEU A 220 -24.97 -11.68 -1.68
N LEU A 221 -25.78 -11.88 -0.64
CA LEU A 221 -25.35 -12.51 0.62
C LEU A 221 -25.12 -14.01 0.43
N GLY A 222 -24.17 -14.60 1.16
CA GLY A 222 -23.85 -16.02 1.11
C GLY A 222 -23.26 -16.46 -0.24
N HIS A 223 -22.62 -15.56 -0.99
CA HIS A 223 -22.01 -15.86 -2.26
C HIS A 223 -20.47 -15.72 -2.19
N VAL A 224 -19.79 -16.67 -2.81
CA VAL A 224 -18.33 -16.70 -2.92
C VAL A 224 -17.94 -16.63 -4.37
N THR A 225 -16.98 -15.78 -4.70
CA THR A 225 -16.39 -15.71 -6.04
C THR A 225 -15.56 -16.98 -6.30
N LYS A 226 -15.87 -17.68 -7.38
CA LYS A 226 -15.14 -18.88 -7.81
C LYS A 226 -14.19 -18.56 -8.95
N GLU A 227 -14.62 -17.75 -9.90
CA GLU A 227 -13.85 -17.43 -11.10
C GLU A 227 -14.30 -16.08 -11.67
N ILE A 228 -13.35 -15.32 -12.18
CA ILE A 228 -13.59 -14.15 -13.02
C ILE A 228 -13.37 -14.59 -14.45
N VAL A 229 -14.35 -14.33 -15.31
CA VAL A 229 -14.35 -14.83 -16.69
C VAL A 229 -14.30 -13.70 -17.71
N GLY A 230 -13.62 -13.97 -18.82
CA GLY A 230 -13.46 -13.06 -19.93
C GLY A 230 -12.36 -13.52 -20.88
N SER A 231 -12.22 -12.82 -21.98
CA SER A 231 -11.16 -13.06 -22.97
C SER A 231 -9.91 -12.20 -22.66
N ASN A 232 -9.91 -10.94 -23.04
CA ASN A 232 -8.83 -9.97 -22.77
C ASN A 232 -9.15 -9.06 -21.59
N VAL A 233 -10.44 -8.87 -21.30
CA VAL A 233 -10.97 -8.06 -20.20
C VAL A 233 -12.01 -8.87 -19.44
N VAL A 234 -12.42 -8.36 -18.27
CA VAL A 234 -13.51 -8.95 -17.50
C VAL A 234 -14.82 -8.87 -18.29
N GLU A 235 -15.52 -10.01 -18.44
CA GLU A 235 -16.82 -10.12 -19.09
C GLU A 235 -17.88 -10.70 -18.13
N GLY A 236 -17.46 -11.25 -17.00
CA GLY A 236 -18.36 -11.82 -16.00
C GLY A 236 -17.65 -12.39 -14.79
N VAL A 237 -18.46 -12.86 -13.85
CA VAL A 237 -18.00 -13.56 -12.65
C VAL A 237 -18.88 -14.78 -12.38
N ILE A 238 -18.27 -15.87 -11.97
CA ILE A 238 -18.95 -17.09 -11.51
C ILE A 238 -18.94 -17.07 -9.98
N LEU A 239 -20.12 -17.13 -9.40
CA LEU A 239 -20.35 -17.14 -7.97
C LEU A 239 -20.89 -18.49 -7.54
N GLU A 240 -20.56 -18.93 -6.33
CA GLU A 240 -21.19 -20.08 -5.69
C GLU A 240 -22.03 -19.57 -4.51
N ASN A 241 -23.30 -19.95 -4.49
CA ASN A 241 -24.19 -19.58 -3.38
C ASN A 241 -24.08 -20.59 -2.21
N SER A 242 -24.79 -20.31 -1.11
CA SER A 242 -24.77 -21.16 0.10
C SER A 242 -25.31 -22.58 -0.11
N LYS A 243 -25.94 -22.88 -1.26
CA LYS A 243 -26.43 -24.21 -1.64
C LYS A 243 -25.47 -24.97 -2.55
N GLY A 244 -24.32 -24.33 -2.91
CA GLY A 244 -23.35 -24.89 -3.86
C GLY A 244 -23.73 -24.70 -5.34
N GLU A 245 -24.77 -23.90 -5.62
CA GLU A 245 -25.18 -23.62 -6.99
C GLU A 245 -24.30 -22.51 -7.59
N LEU A 246 -23.89 -22.73 -8.84
CA LEU A 246 -23.09 -21.75 -9.58
C LEU A 246 -24.03 -20.75 -10.28
N VAL A 247 -23.76 -19.46 -10.09
CA VAL A 247 -24.49 -18.35 -10.70
C VAL A 247 -23.49 -17.46 -11.43
N ARG A 248 -23.74 -17.19 -12.71
CA ARG A 248 -22.98 -16.21 -13.50
C ARG A 248 -23.65 -14.84 -13.41
N LYS A 249 -22.82 -13.79 -13.27
CA LYS A 249 -23.20 -12.40 -13.46
C LYS A 249 -22.32 -11.82 -14.57
N ASP A 250 -22.95 -11.20 -15.57
CA ASP A 250 -22.22 -10.48 -16.59
C ASP A 250 -21.85 -9.10 -16.04
N ILE A 251 -20.57 -8.77 -16.07
CA ILE A 251 -19.99 -7.54 -15.51
C ILE A 251 -18.80 -7.12 -16.39
N ALA A 252 -18.51 -5.83 -16.42
CA ALA A 252 -17.34 -5.28 -17.08
C ALA A 252 -16.18 -5.00 -16.13
N GLY A 253 -16.46 -4.81 -14.84
CA GLY A 253 -15.47 -4.52 -13.80
C GLY A 253 -15.73 -5.30 -12.52
N PHE A 254 -14.63 -5.72 -11.86
CA PHE A 254 -14.65 -6.48 -10.61
C PHE A 254 -13.77 -5.78 -9.57
N PHE A 255 -14.36 -5.22 -8.52
CA PHE A 255 -13.68 -4.44 -7.50
C PHE A 255 -13.49 -5.24 -6.22
N VAL A 256 -12.24 -5.36 -5.75
CA VAL A 256 -11.85 -6.16 -4.59
C VAL A 256 -11.76 -5.26 -3.36
N ALA A 257 -12.84 -5.19 -2.58
CA ALA A 257 -12.97 -4.32 -1.41
C ALA A 257 -12.90 -5.11 -0.09
N ILE A 258 -11.92 -6.03 0.05
CA ILE A 258 -11.73 -6.87 1.23
C ILE A 258 -10.66 -6.33 2.20
N GLY A 259 -10.15 -5.12 1.93
CA GLY A 259 -9.23 -4.36 2.76
C GLY A 259 -7.79 -4.36 2.26
N HIS A 260 -6.95 -3.67 3.01
CA HIS A 260 -5.52 -3.52 2.77
C HIS A 260 -4.73 -4.00 3.98
N THR A 261 -3.44 -4.24 3.79
CA THR A 261 -2.48 -4.50 4.87
C THR A 261 -1.40 -3.42 4.77
N PRO A 262 -1.24 -2.55 5.78
CA PRO A 262 -0.16 -1.57 5.79
C PRO A 262 1.19 -2.29 5.88
N ASN A 263 2.18 -1.77 5.14
CA ASN A 263 3.54 -2.34 5.14
C ASN A 263 4.34 -1.79 6.32
N SER A 264 3.89 -2.11 7.54
CA SER A 264 4.39 -1.58 8.82
C SER A 264 5.06 -2.62 9.70
N GLU A 265 5.11 -3.91 9.29
CA GLU A 265 5.49 -5.02 10.16
C GLU A 265 6.86 -4.84 10.84
N ILE A 266 7.86 -4.41 10.09
CA ILE A 266 9.23 -4.22 10.60
C ILE A 266 9.34 -3.07 11.62
N PHE A 267 8.35 -2.17 11.66
CA PHE A 267 8.33 -1.01 12.56
C PHE A 267 7.56 -1.26 13.86
N LYS A 268 6.69 -2.28 13.92
CA LYS A 268 5.83 -2.59 15.08
C LYS A 268 6.54 -2.69 16.43
N PRO A 269 7.80 -3.17 16.53
CA PRO A 269 8.49 -3.17 17.83
C PRO A 269 8.75 -1.77 18.40
N TRP A 270 8.67 -0.72 17.58
CA TRP A 270 9.07 0.64 17.92
C TRP A 270 7.96 1.68 17.77
N ILE A 271 7.11 1.49 16.77
CA ILE A 271 6.12 2.46 16.33
C ILE A 271 4.72 1.97 16.70
N GLU A 272 3.94 2.84 17.32
CA GLU A 272 2.54 2.58 17.65
C GLU A 272 1.71 2.40 16.37
N THR A 273 0.91 1.33 16.36
CA THR A 273 -0.03 1.04 15.27
C THR A 273 -1.43 0.81 15.82
N ASP A 274 -2.43 1.05 14.97
CA ASP A 274 -3.80 0.67 15.30
C ASP A 274 -4.03 -0.85 15.18
N GLU A 275 -5.25 -1.30 15.50
CA GLU A 275 -5.65 -2.72 15.45
C GLU A 275 -5.50 -3.36 14.06
N GLN A 276 -5.46 -2.55 13.00
CA GLN A 276 -5.30 -2.99 11.62
C GLN A 276 -3.83 -2.93 11.16
N GLY A 277 -2.94 -2.40 12.00
CA GLY A 277 -1.51 -2.27 11.74
C GLY A 277 -1.10 -0.96 11.09
N TYR A 278 -2.00 0.01 10.89
CA TYR A 278 -1.65 1.33 10.37
C TYR A 278 -0.89 2.14 11.42
N ILE A 279 0.18 2.81 11.00
CA ILE A 279 0.99 3.65 11.89
C ILE A 279 0.15 4.81 12.41
N ILE A 280 0.16 5.00 13.72
CA ILE A 280 -0.52 6.12 14.37
C ILE A 280 0.38 7.35 14.32
N THR A 281 -0.14 8.44 13.74
CA THR A 281 0.52 9.75 13.74
C THR A 281 -0.27 10.74 14.62
N LYS A 282 0.41 11.80 15.08
CA LYS A 282 -0.28 12.89 15.77
C LYS A 282 -1.28 13.56 14.83
N PRO A 283 -2.48 13.91 15.28
CA PRO A 283 -3.48 14.55 14.43
C PRO A 283 -2.94 15.79 13.72
N GLY A 284 -3.15 15.87 12.39
CA GLY A 284 -2.69 16.99 11.56
C GLY A 284 -1.19 17.04 11.30
N SER A 285 -0.44 15.98 11.58
CA SER A 285 1.01 15.90 11.49
C SER A 285 1.44 14.49 11.05
N THR A 286 2.71 14.33 10.73
CA THR A 286 3.32 13.04 10.36
C THR A 286 4.17 12.43 11.48
N HIS A 287 4.24 13.10 12.64
CA HIS A 287 4.99 12.62 13.80
C HIS A 287 4.42 11.33 14.36
N THR A 288 5.28 10.33 14.54
CA THR A 288 4.96 9.09 15.27
C THR A 288 5.18 9.25 16.78
N ASN A 289 5.03 8.18 17.53
CA ASN A 289 5.43 8.13 18.96
C ASN A 289 6.95 8.26 19.19
N VAL A 290 7.79 8.04 18.16
CA VAL A 290 9.26 8.17 18.24
C VAL A 290 9.70 9.51 17.64
N PRO A 291 10.26 10.45 18.42
CA PRO A 291 10.75 11.73 17.92
C PRO A 291 11.86 11.55 16.87
N GLY A 292 11.66 12.14 15.68
CA GLY A 292 12.57 11.98 14.53
C GLY A 292 12.19 10.86 13.58
N VAL A 293 11.10 10.13 13.86
CA VAL A 293 10.50 9.17 12.94
C VAL A 293 9.11 9.65 12.53
N PHE A 294 8.90 9.74 11.22
CA PHE A 294 7.68 10.26 10.59
C PHE A 294 7.05 9.19 9.72
N ALA A 295 5.72 9.24 9.53
CA ALA A 295 5.02 8.32 8.63
C ALA A 295 4.07 9.07 7.70
N CYS A 296 4.03 8.68 6.42
CA CYS A 296 3.22 9.31 5.39
C CYS A 296 2.72 8.31 4.34
N GLY A 297 1.69 8.70 3.60
CA GLY A 297 1.03 7.83 2.63
C GLY A 297 0.19 6.75 3.29
N ASP A 298 -0.11 5.70 2.53
CA ASP A 298 -1.07 4.68 2.92
C ASP A 298 -0.63 3.81 4.10
N VAL A 299 0.63 3.87 4.54
CA VAL A 299 1.08 3.16 5.75
C VAL A 299 0.44 3.73 7.02
N GLN A 300 -0.01 5.00 7.00
CA GLN A 300 -0.73 5.68 8.08
C GLN A 300 -2.16 6.10 7.70
N ASP A 301 -2.43 6.33 6.39
CA ASP A 301 -3.76 6.72 5.92
C ASP A 301 -4.59 5.50 5.48
N LYS A 302 -5.50 5.08 6.35
CA LYS A 302 -6.43 3.98 6.07
C LYS A 302 -7.72 4.41 5.36
N HIS A 303 -7.93 5.72 5.17
CA HIS A 303 -9.19 6.26 4.67
C HIS A 303 -9.13 6.62 3.19
N TYR A 304 -8.20 7.48 2.79
CA TYR A 304 -8.20 8.05 1.44
C TYR A 304 -7.47 7.16 0.44
N ARG A 305 -6.26 6.73 0.73
CA ARG A 305 -5.42 5.87 -0.15
C ARG A 305 -5.41 6.36 -1.60
N GLN A 306 -5.12 7.65 -1.77
CA GLN A 306 -5.01 8.29 -3.07
C GLN A 306 -3.58 8.79 -3.31
N ALA A 307 -3.13 8.78 -4.57
CA ALA A 307 -1.80 9.27 -4.94
C ALA A 307 -1.57 10.71 -4.46
N ILE A 308 -2.58 11.57 -4.60
CA ILE A 308 -2.49 12.98 -4.21
C ILE A 308 -2.42 13.18 -2.69
N THR A 309 -3.19 12.43 -1.90
CA THR A 309 -3.12 12.49 -0.43
C THR A 309 -1.82 11.89 0.08
N ALA A 310 -1.33 10.83 -0.54
CA ALA A 310 -0.02 10.26 -0.25
C ALA A 310 1.10 11.27 -0.55
N ALA A 311 1.09 11.93 -1.71
CA ALA A 311 2.03 12.98 -2.06
C ALA A 311 1.96 14.16 -1.07
N GLY A 312 0.74 14.61 -0.72
CA GLY A 312 0.52 15.68 0.26
C GLY A 312 1.11 15.35 1.63
N SER A 313 0.87 14.15 2.15
CA SER A 313 1.45 13.71 3.43
C SER A 313 2.97 13.50 3.35
N GLY A 314 3.51 13.10 2.19
CA GLY A 314 4.95 13.06 1.94
C GLY A 314 5.62 14.44 2.04
N CYS A 315 4.97 15.46 1.49
CA CYS A 315 5.40 16.86 1.66
C CYS A 315 5.41 17.25 3.15
N MET A 316 4.34 16.94 3.90
CA MET A 316 4.25 17.22 5.33
C MET A 316 5.38 16.53 6.10
N ALA A 317 5.67 15.25 5.82
CA ALA A 317 6.72 14.49 6.49
C ALA A 317 8.11 15.09 6.28
N ALA A 318 8.40 15.56 5.08
CA ALA A 318 9.67 16.22 4.80
C ALA A 318 9.82 17.55 5.56
N ILE A 319 8.75 18.33 5.66
CA ILE A 319 8.73 19.59 6.42
C ILE A 319 8.88 19.32 7.93
N ASP A 320 8.17 18.31 8.45
CA ASP A 320 8.29 17.92 9.86
C ASP A 320 9.70 17.41 10.18
N ALA A 321 10.32 16.63 9.26
CA ALA A 321 11.69 16.17 9.40
C ALA A 321 12.72 17.31 9.37
N GLU A 322 12.55 18.28 8.48
CA GLU A 322 13.41 19.46 8.38
C GLU A 322 13.37 20.27 9.69
N ARG A 323 12.17 20.59 10.19
CA ARG A 323 11.99 21.32 11.44
C ARG A 323 12.64 20.58 12.62
N PHE A 324 12.38 19.26 12.70
CA PHE A 324 12.98 18.44 13.74
C PHE A 324 14.51 18.45 13.71
N LEU A 325 15.11 18.30 12.53
CA LEU A 325 16.58 18.34 12.37
C LEU A 325 17.16 19.72 12.71
N SER A 326 16.49 20.81 12.29
CA SER A 326 16.88 22.18 12.60
C SER A 326 16.83 22.48 14.09
N GLU A 327 15.77 22.09 14.78
CA GLU A 327 15.61 22.24 16.23
C GLU A 327 16.69 21.51 17.03
N HIS A 328 17.27 20.44 16.47
CA HIS A 328 18.32 19.64 17.10
C HIS A 328 19.74 19.97 16.61
N GLY A 329 19.91 21.01 15.76
CA GLY A 329 21.21 21.41 15.20
C GLY A 329 21.82 20.37 14.25
N LEU A 330 20.98 19.64 13.51
CA LEU A 330 21.35 18.54 12.60
C LEU A 330 21.01 18.81 11.13
N ALA A 331 20.40 19.95 10.81
CA ALA A 331 19.98 20.34 9.46
C ALA A 331 21.16 20.66 8.52
#